data_38f6bbcf4f2701e300a855a470b11e69
#
_entry.id   38f6bbcf4f2701e300a855a470b11e69
#
_cell.length_a   1.000
_cell.length_b   1.000
_cell.length_c   1.000
_cell.angle_alpha   90.00
_cell.angle_beta   90.00
_cell.angle_gamma   90.00
#
_symmetry.space_group_name_H-M   'P 1'
#
loop_
_entity.id
_entity.type
_entity.pdbx_description
1 polymer ?
#
loop_
_entity_poly.entity_id
_entity_poly.type
_entity_poly.pdbx_seq_one_letter_code
_entity_poly.pdbx_strand_id
1 'polypeptide(L)'
;MERHDENLGFILKYENVAWYENGKVRILDRRIYPTEVSFVECVSYKDVAKAIKDMVTQSAGPYTAAGMGMALAAYEVRNESKEKQLEFLKKASYDISHARPTTVNRMSQITENSLKAIVDAMESGNDAVEAAFNNCLESLNRRYSIMEIVGENLAKLFPKDGKILTQCFGETIVGMMLRAARKNNNNVKIYCAETRPYLQGARLTSSCAYDMGFDTTVITDNMVAYTMKEKKIDLFTSAADTIARDGHIANKIGTYQIAILAKYFNIPYYVTGIPDKDKMSVNDIIIEERDPQMVLSYRGIKNTLDGVKAIYPSFDITPPDLINGIVTDKGVYEAKQVNDYFKGGERQFY
;
A
#
# COMPACT_ATOMS: atom_id res chain seq x y z
N MET A 1 -20.75 9.30 7.79
CA MET A 1 -20.09 8.30 6.92
C MET A 1 -19.57 7.16 7.80
N GLU A 2 -19.86 5.90 7.45
CA GLU A 2 -19.36 4.73 8.18
C GLU A 2 -17.85 4.60 7.97
N ARG A 3 -17.10 4.35 9.04
CA ARG A 3 -15.63 4.19 9.00
C ARG A 3 -15.27 2.72 8.97
N HIS A 4 -14.26 2.38 8.18
CA HIS A 4 -13.77 1.01 8.02
C HIS A 4 -12.43 0.75 8.72
N ASP A 5 -11.90 1.71 9.46
CA ASP A 5 -10.64 1.56 10.21
C ASP A 5 -10.83 1.16 11.68
N GLU A 6 -12.04 0.87 12.12
CA GLU A 6 -12.31 0.35 13.46
C GLU A 6 -11.60 -0.98 13.69
N ASN A 7 -11.03 -1.13 14.90
CA ASN A 7 -10.28 -2.32 15.32
C ASN A 7 -9.08 -2.69 14.43
N LEU A 8 -8.59 -1.76 13.61
CA LEU A 8 -7.31 -1.88 12.92
C LEU A 8 -6.17 -1.31 13.77
N GLY A 9 -4.94 -1.75 13.48
CA GLY A 9 -3.74 -1.27 14.14
C GLY A 9 -3.49 0.23 13.94
N PHE A 10 -2.72 0.83 14.84
CA PHE A 10 -2.42 2.27 14.89
C PHE A 10 -2.05 2.88 13.53
N ILE A 11 -1.16 2.20 12.78
CA ILE A 11 -0.67 2.67 11.48
C ILE A 11 -1.75 2.74 10.39
N LEU A 12 -2.90 2.09 10.60
CA LEU A 12 -4.02 1.99 9.67
C LEU A 12 -5.20 2.88 10.03
N LYS A 13 -5.14 3.59 11.16
CA LYS A 13 -6.15 4.61 11.49
C LYS A 13 -6.04 5.75 10.50
N TYR A 14 -7.18 6.27 10.01
CA TYR A 14 -7.23 7.30 8.98
C TYR A 14 -6.33 8.48 9.31
N GLU A 15 -6.44 9.00 10.54
CA GLU A 15 -5.69 10.14 11.04
C GLU A 15 -4.17 9.87 11.15
N ASN A 16 -3.78 8.59 11.18
CA ASN A 16 -2.38 8.17 11.27
C ASN A 16 -1.76 7.84 9.91
N VAL A 17 -2.54 7.80 8.84
CA VAL A 17 -2.00 7.67 7.48
C VAL A 17 -1.56 9.03 6.95
N ALA A 18 -2.51 9.92 6.77
CA ALA A 18 -2.32 11.33 6.45
C ALA A 18 -3.64 12.06 6.74
N TRP A 19 -3.59 13.22 7.38
CA TRP A 19 -4.78 13.92 7.82
C TRP A 19 -4.66 15.42 7.68
N TYR A 20 -5.63 16.03 6.98
CA TYR A 20 -5.76 17.48 6.90
C TYR A 20 -6.53 18.01 8.10
N GLU A 21 -6.00 19.02 8.74
CA GLU A 21 -6.66 19.74 9.83
C GLU A 21 -6.12 21.17 9.94
N ASN A 22 -7.01 22.14 10.01
CA ASN A 22 -6.67 23.56 10.30
C ASN A 22 -5.54 24.13 9.42
N GLY A 23 -5.57 23.88 8.12
CA GLY A 23 -4.57 24.41 7.17
C GLY A 23 -3.23 23.71 7.20
N LYS A 24 -3.18 22.49 7.72
CA LYS A 24 -1.99 21.63 7.71
C LYS A 24 -2.37 20.19 7.34
N VAL A 25 -1.41 19.45 6.77
CA VAL A 25 -1.50 18.00 6.65
C VAL A 25 -0.41 17.36 7.50
N ARG A 26 -0.79 16.46 8.41
CA ARG A 26 0.16 15.64 9.14
C ARG A 26 0.24 14.26 8.50
N ILE A 27 1.45 13.72 8.35
CA ILE A 27 1.73 12.42 7.73
C ILE A 27 2.62 11.61 8.68
N LEU A 28 2.19 10.40 9.07
CA LEU A 28 3.04 9.54 9.92
C LEU A 28 4.37 9.24 9.21
N ASP A 29 5.47 9.52 9.88
CA ASP A 29 6.79 9.23 9.34
C ASP A 29 7.10 7.74 9.42
N ARG A 30 6.75 7.03 8.35
CA ARG A 30 6.99 5.58 8.23
C ARG A 30 8.46 5.21 8.00
N ARG A 31 9.37 6.19 7.90
CA ARG A 31 10.81 5.93 7.80
C ARG A 31 11.41 5.55 9.15
N ILE A 32 10.84 6.08 10.22
CA ILE A 32 11.30 5.87 11.62
C ILE A 32 10.32 5.07 12.47
N TYR A 33 9.04 4.97 12.05
CA TYR A 33 8.07 4.12 12.72
C TYR A 33 8.50 2.62 12.65
N PRO A 34 8.35 1.80 13.70
CA PRO A 34 7.68 2.05 14.97
C PRO A 34 8.61 2.51 16.11
N THR A 35 9.92 2.65 15.85
CA THR A 35 10.87 3.04 16.91
C THR A 35 10.57 4.42 17.46
N GLU A 36 9.97 5.27 16.65
CA GLU A 36 9.47 6.58 17.01
C GLU A 36 8.12 6.80 16.33
N VAL A 37 7.14 7.33 17.06
CA VAL A 37 5.87 7.80 16.53
C VAL A 37 5.96 9.30 16.32
N SER A 38 6.24 9.70 15.09
CA SER A 38 6.40 11.10 14.70
C SER A 38 5.60 11.38 13.43
N PHE A 39 5.14 12.62 13.29
CA PHE A 39 4.40 13.08 12.12
C PHE A 39 5.16 14.23 11.45
N VAL A 40 5.26 14.16 10.12
CA VAL A 40 5.71 15.29 9.32
C VAL A 40 4.51 16.22 9.13
N GLU A 41 4.62 17.47 9.61
CA GLU A 41 3.63 18.51 9.36
C GLU A 41 3.95 19.24 8.05
N CYS A 42 2.99 19.26 7.15
CA CYS A 42 3.03 19.94 5.86
C CYS A 42 2.14 21.18 5.95
N VAL A 43 2.69 22.35 5.66
CA VAL A 43 1.97 23.64 5.67
C VAL A 43 1.66 24.15 4.25
N SER A 44 2.16 23.43 3.25
CA SER A 44 1.88 23.67 1.83
C SER A 44 1.71 22.35 1.07
N TYR A 45 1.03 22.39 -0.08
CA TYR A 45 0.94 21.20 -0.95
C TYR A 45 2.31 20.72 -1.43
N LYS A 46 3.28 21.64 -1.53
CA LYS A 46 4.67 21.31 -1.92
C LYS A 46 5.37 20.46 -0.85
N ASP A 47 5.08 20.72 0.44
CA ASP A 47 5.59 19.90 1.53
C ASP A 47 4.99 18.48 1.45
N VAL A 48 3.71 18.36 1.09
CA VAL A 48 3.06 17.05 0.88
C VAL A 48 3.71 16.32 -0.30
N ALA A 49 3.91 16.98 -1.44
CA ALA A 49 4.61 16.40 -2.58
C ALA A 49 6.03 15.96 -2.21
N LYS A 50 6.76 16.78 -1.45
CA LYS A 50 8.09 16.43 -0.93
C LYS A 50 8.04 15.23 0.02
N ALA A 51 7.10 15.17 0.94
CA ALA A 51 6.94 14.04 1.87
C ALA A 51 6.64 12.72 1.13
N ILE A 52 5.84 12.76 0.07
CA ILE A 52 5.58 11.61 -0.81
C ILE A 52 6.87 11.18 -1.53
N LYS A 53 7.62 12.13 -2.10
CA LYS A 53 8.89 11.88 -2.78
C LYS A 53 9.93 11.28 -1.83
N ASP A 54 10.05 11.82 -0.63
CA ASP A 54 11.03 11.42 0.39
C ASP A 54 10.62 10.13 1.13
N MET A 55 9.57 9.45 0.69
CA MET A 55 9.10 8.19 1.27
C MET A 55 8.68 8.30 2.75
N VAL A 56 8.26 9.47 3.22
CA VAL A 56 7.66 9.65 4.56
C VAL A 56 6.49 8.69 4.74
N THR A 57 5.66 8.56 3.70
CA THR A 57 4.59 7.57 3.63
C THR A 57 4.86 6.54 2.52
N GLN A 58 4.37 5.31 2.69
CA GLN A 58 4.66 4.16 1.85
C GLN A 58 3.39 3.33 1.62
N SER A 59 3.47 2.33 0.72
CA SER A 59 2.34 1.47 0.34
C SER A 59 1.19 2.30 -0.25
N ALA A 60 -0.03 2.25 0.28
CA ALA A 60 -1.17 3.05 -0.16
C ALA A 60 -1.26 4.44 0.53
N GLY A 61 -0.39 4.73 1.50
CA GLY A 61 -0.37 6.02 2.21
C GLY A 61 -0.18 7.25 1.31
N PRO A 62 0.65 7.20 0.24
CA PRO A 62 0.77 8.29 -0.73
C PRO A 62 -0.56 8.73 -1.34
N TYR A 63 -1.50 7.82 -1.55
CA TYR A 63 -2.81 8.13 -2.12
C TYR A 63 -3.67 8.97 -1.17
N THR A 64 -3.64 8.65 0.13
CA THR A 64 -4.32 9.46 1.15
C THR A 64 -3.64 10.82 1.30
N ALA A 65 -2.30 10.84 1.35
CA ALA A 65 -1.55 12.09 1.43
C ALA A 65 -1.82 13.01 0.23
N ALA A 66 -1.95 12.46 -0.98
CA ALA A 66 -2.26 13.23 -2.18
C ALA A 66 -3.65 13.90 -2.09
N GLY A 67 -4.69 13.16 -1.69
CA GLY A 67 -6.02 13.73 -1.50
C GLY A 67 -6.07 14.80 -0.40
N MET A 68 -5.44 14.56 0.75
CA MET A 68 -5.32 15.54 1.83
C MET A 68 -4.48 16.75 1.42
N GLY A 69 -3.46 16.54 0.57
CA GLY A 69 -2.65 17.60 -0.04
C GLY A 69 -3.46 18.52 -0.96
N MET A 70 -4.46 17.99 -1.65
CA MET A 70 -5.38 18.81 -2.45
C MET A 70 -6.30 19.69 -1.58
N ALA A 71 -6.75 19.19 -0.41
CA ALA A 71 -7.48 20.00 0.55
C ALA A 71 -6.60 21.14 1.11
N LEU A 72 -5.32 20.85 1.39
CA LEU A 72 -4.36 21.87 1.80
C LEU A 72 -4.11 22.89 0.69
N ALA A 73 -3.97 22.46 -0.57
CA ALA A 73 -3.82 23.37 -1.72
C ALA A 73 -5.03 24.32 -1.87
N ALA A 74 -6.26 23.80 -1.69
CA ALA A 74 -7.46 24.63 -1.70
C ALA A 74 -7.44 25.67 -0.55
N TYR A 75 -6.98 25.27 0.63
CA TYR A 75 -6.83 26.17 1.76
C TYR A 75 -5.80 27.27 1.51
N GLU A 76 -4.65 26.95 0.88
CA GLU A 76 -3.60 27.93 0.58
C GLU A 76 -4.13 29.12 -0.27
N VAL A 77 -5.01 28.84 -1.24
CA VAL A 77 -5.48 29.85 -2.20
C VAL A 77 -6.90 30.35 -1.96
N ARG A 78 -7.53 29.99 -0.86
CA ARG A 78 -8.94 30.28 -0.56
C ARG A 78 -9.34 31.76 -0.63
N ASN A 79 -8.38 32.66 -0.49
CA ASN A 79 -8.60 34.10 -0.50
C ASN A 79 -8.23 34.80 -1.85
N GLU A 80 -7.76 34.00 -2.83
CA GLU A 80 -7.40 34.52 -4.16
C GLU A 80 -8.61 34.59 -5.10
N SER A 81 -8.44 35.23 -6.28
CA SER A 81 -9.50 35.21 -7.30
C SER A 81 -9.70 33.78 -7.85
N LYS A 82 -10.91 33.51 -8.35
CA LYS A 82 -11.30 32.18 -8.86
C LYS A 82 -10.32 31.67 -9.94
N GLU A 83 -9.86 32.58 -10.81
CA GLU A 83 -8.91 32.26 -11.87
C GLU A 83 -7.56 31.81 -11.30
N LYS A 84 -7.03 32.55 -10.31
CA LYS A 84 -5.77 32.23 -9.64
C LYS A 84 -5.88 30.94 -8.83
N GLN A 85 -7.02 30.72 -8.15
CA GLN A 85 -7.28 29.47 -7.44
C GLN A 85 -7.19 28.30 -8.39
N LEU A 86 -7.85 28.36 -9.54
CA LEU A 86 -7.91 27.28 -10.52
C LEU A 86 -6.52 26.96 -11.12
N GLU A 87 -5.74 28.01 -11.45
CA GLU A 87 -4.37 27.84 -11.94
C GLU A 87 -3.48 27.13 -10.91
N PHE A 88 -3.53 27.59 -9.67
CA PHE A 88 -2.75 27.03 -8.56
C PHE A 88 -3.15 25.56 -8.28
N LEU A 89 -4.44 25.25 -8.24
CA LEU A 89 -4.95 23.91 -7.96
C LEU A 89 -4.59 22.91 -9.06
N LYS A 90 -4.62 23.32 -10.33
CA LYS A 90 -4.15 22.50 -11.44
C LYS A 90 -2.66 22.19 -11.30
N LYS A 91 -1.86 23.19 -10.91
CA LYS A 91 -0.43 22.99 -10.65
C LYS A 91 -0.21 22.07 -9.47
N ALA A 92 -0.93 22.23 -8.37
CA ALA A 92 -0.84 21.37 -7.19
C ALA A 92 -1.19 19.92 -7.53
N SER A 93 -2.26 19.68 -8.29
CA SER A 93 -2.66 18.35 -8.79
C SER A 93 -1.52 17.69 -9.57
N TYR A 94 -0.90 18.44 -10.49
CA TYR A 94 0.23 17.93 -11.27
C TYR A 94 1.45 17.61 -10.39
N ASP A 95 1.88 18.56 -9.56
CA ASP A 95 3.09 18.43 -8.72
C ASP A 95 2.97 17.26 -7.72
N ILE A 96 1.80 17.10 -7.09
CA ILE A 96 1.52 16.01 -6.15
C ILE A 96 1.51 14.66 -6.87
N SER A 97 0.78 14.56 -8.00
CA SER A 97 0.65 13.30 -8.72
C SER A 97 1.98 12.81 -9.31
N HIS A 98 2.88 13.73 -9.67
CA HIS A 98 4.19 13.43 -10.24
C HIS A 98 5.32 13.37 -9.20
N ALA A 99 5.01 13.44 -7.91
CA ALA A 99 6.02 13.34 -6.85
C ALA A 99 6.79 12.01 -6.87
N ARG A 100 6.19 10.94 -7.41
CA ARG A 100 6.81 9.62 -7.59
C ARG A 100 6.45 9.01 -8.95
N PRO A 101 7.45 8.65 -9.79
CA PRO A 101 7.20 8.14 -11.15
C PRO A 101 6.32 6.89 -11.23
N THR A 102 6.50 5.94 -10.32
CA THR A 102 5.81 4.63 -10.34
C THR A 102 4.34 4.67 -9.93
N THR A 103 3.87 5.75 -9.31
CA THR A 103 2.50 5.88 -8.82
C THR A 103 1.69 6.95 -9.53
N VAL A 104 2.23 7.55 -10.60
CA VAL A 104 1.63 8.70 -11.30
C VAL A 104 0.19 8.44 -11.72
N ASN A 105 -0.10 7.32 -12.39
CA ASN A 105 -1.44 7.05 -12.91
C ASN A 105 -2.52 7.05 -11.81
N ARG A 106 -2.27 6.33 -10.72
CA ARG A 106 -3.21 6.25 -9.60
C ARG A 106 -3.29 7.56 -8.83
N MET A 107 -2.15 8.25 -8.66
CA MET A 107 -2.11 9.54 -7.99
C MET A 107 -2.83 10.62 -8.80
N SER A 108 -2.69 10.62 -10.13
CA SER A 108 -3.41 11.54 -11.02
C SER A 108 -4.92 11.37 -10.89
N GLN A 109 -5.42 10.13 -10.88
CA GLN A 109 -6.86 9.88 -10.65
C GLN A 109 -7.36 10.52 -9.35
N ILE A 110 -6.60 10.39 -8.27
CA ILE A 110 -6.97 10.94 -6.95
C ILE A 110 -6.96 12.48 -6.98
N THR A 111 -5.88 13.08 -7.49
CA THR A 111 -5.76 14.54 -7.50
C THR A 111 -6.71 15.20 -8.49
N GLU A 112 -7.00 14.57 -9.62
CA GLU A 112 -7.98 15.04 -10.61
C GLU A 112 -9.41 14.92 -10.07
N ASN A 113 -9.78 13.82 -9.40
CA ASN A 113 -11.06 13.69 -8.72
C ASN A 113 -11.24 14.76 -7.63
N SER A 114 -10.18 15.01 -6.84
CA SER A 114 -10.19 16.10 -5.84
C SER A 114 -10.32 17.47 -6.49
N LEU A 115 -9.59 17.72 -7.58
CA LEU A 115 -9.69 18.98 -8.33
C LEU A 115 -11.10 19.20 -8.87
N LYS A 116 -11.73 18.16 -9.40
CA LYS A 116 -13.12 18.24 -9.87
C LYS A 116 -14.06 18.58 -8.72
N ALA A 117 -13.96 17.90 -7.58
CA ALA A 117 -14.80 18.18 -6.41
C ALA A 117 -14.64 19.63 -5.91
N ILE A 118 -13.40 20.15 -5.94
CA ILE A 118 -13.09 21.56 -5.60
C ILE A 118 -13.79 22.51 -6.58
N VAL A 119 -13.65 22.27 -7.88
CA VAL A 119 -14.26 23.13 -8.92
C VAL A 119 -15.78 23.15 -8.80
N ASP A 120 -16.40 21.96 -8.66
CA ASP A 120 -17.87 21.83 -8.48
C ASP A 120 -18.34 22.60 -7.22
N ALA A 121 -17.59 22.55 -6.13
CA ALA A 121 -17.88 23.30 -4.91
C ALA A 121 -17.76 24.82 -5.13
N MET A 122 -16.67 25.27 -5.78
CA MET A 122 -16.47 26.70 -6.10
C MET A 122 -17.58 27.25 -7.02
N GLU A 123 -18.08 26.46 -7.96
CA GLU A 123 -19.18 26.84 -8.85
C GLU A 123 -20.52 26.93 -8.13
N SER A 124 -20.72 26.06 -7.14
CA SER A 124 -21.94 26.00 -6.32
C SER A 124 -21.91 26.94 -5.10
N GLY A 125 -20.81 27.67 -4.87
CA GLY A 125 -20.63 28.54 -3.69
C GLY A 125 -20.41 27.79 -2.38
N ASN A 126 -20.01 26.53 -2.44
CA ASN A 126 -19.66 25.69 -1.29
C ASN A 126 -18.18 25.81 -0.93
N ASP A 127 -17.80 25.31 0.24
CA ASP A 127 -16.41 25.30 0.71
C ASP A 127 -15.57 24.30 -0.08
N ALA A 128 -14.59 24.82 -0.82
CA ALA A 128 -13.68 24.06 -1.65
C ALA A 128 -12.73 23.15 -0.84
N VAL A 129 -12.34 23.59 0.36
CA VAL A 129 -11.47 22.83 1.26
C VAL A 129 -12.21 21.62 1.81
N GLU A 130 -13.43 21.84 2.28
CA GLU A 130 -14.31 20.78 2.78
C GLU A 130 -14.64 19.79 1.68
N ALA A 131 -14.91 20.24 0.46
CA ALA A 131 -15.18 19.40 -0.69
C ALA A 131 -13.99 18.48 -1.02
N ALA A 132 -12.76 19.01 -1.03
CA ALA A 132 -11.54 18.21 -1.24
C ALA A 132 -11.32 17.19 -0.12
N PHE A 133 -11.49 17.61 1.14
CA PHE A 133 -11.36 16.73 2.29
C PHE A 133 -12.36 15.58 2.25
N ASN A 134 -13.63 15.88 2.00
CA ASN A 134 -14.70 14.88 1.92
C ASN A 134 -14.47 13.91 0.73
N ASN A 135 -14.05 14.41 -0.43
CA ASN A 135 -13.68 13.58 -1.57
C ASN A 135 -12.55 12.58 -1.21
N CYS A 136 -11.52 13.06 -0.52
CA CYS A 136 -10.43 12.19 -0.04
C CYS A 136 -10.96 11.15 0.96
N LEU A 137 -11.80 11.53 1.90
CA LEU A 137 -12.38 10.64 2.90
C LEU A 137 -13.28 9.56 2.28
N GLU A 138 -14.08 9.92 1.28
CA GLU A 138 -14.88 8.96 0.51
C GLU A 138 -14.01 7.96 -0.25
N SER A 139 -12.96 8.43 -0.91
CA SER A 139 -11.99 7.56 -1.59
C SER A 139 -11.30 6.62 -0.62
N LEU A 140 -10.90 7.12 0.56
CA LEU A 140 -10.30 6.32 1.62
C LEU A 140 -11.26 5.24 2.13
N ASN A 141 -12.50 5.61 2.44
CA ASN A 141 -13.55 4.69 2.87
C ASN A 141 -13.83 3.60 1.82
N ARG A 142 -13.98 3.99 0.56
CA ARG A 142 -14.21 3.05 -0.55
C ARG A 142 -13.07 2.04 -0.66
N ARG A 143 -11.82 2.50 -0.59
CA ARG A 143 -10.64 1.64 -0.62
C ARG A 143 -10.60 0.66 0.56
N TYR A 144 -10.90 1.14 1.76
CA TYR A 144 -10.91 0.30 2.96
C TYR A 144 -12.05 -0.74 2.91
N SER A 145 -13.25 -0.35 2.49
CA SER A 145 -14.38 -1.29 2.38
C SER A 145 -14.13 -2.39 1.36
N ILE A 146 -13.49 -2.07 0.22
CA ILE A 146 -13.11 -3.07 -0.78
C ILE A 146 -12.05 -4.02 -0.21
N MET A 147 -11.02 -3.48 0.46
CA MET A 147 -9.98 -4.30 1.08
C MET A 147 -10.50 -5.13 2.25
N GLU A 148 -11.56 -4.72 2.92
CA GLU A 148 -12.26 -5.54 3.92
C GLU A 148 -12.80 -6.82 3.28
N ILE A 149 -13.47 -6.73 2.15
CA ILE A 149 -13.98 -7.91 1.41
C ILE A 149 -12.82 -8.81 0.97
N VAL A 150 -11.73 -8.24 0.45
CA VAL A 150 -10.52 -8.99 0.09
C VAL A 150 -9.95 -9.71 1.31
N GLY A 151 -9.86 -9.02 2.45
CA GLY A 151 -9.38 -9.58 3.71
C GLY A 151 -10.27 -10.73 4.22
N GLU A 152 -11.57 -10.59 4.12
CA GLU A 152 -12.54 -11.65 4.48
C GLU A 152 -12.39 -12.87 3.55
N ASN A 153 -12.23 -12.66 2.25
CA ASN A 153 -12.00 -13.73 1.29
C ASN A 153 -10.68 -14.47 1.54
N LEU A 154 -9.60 -13.73 1.87
CA LEU A 154 -8.32 -14.33 2.23
C LEU A 154 -8.41 -15.11 3.55
N ALA A 155 -9.04 -14.54 4.58
CA ALA A 155 -9.12 -15.17 5.90
C ALA A 155 -9.87 -16.52 5.89
N LYS A 156 -10.77 -16.74 4.92
CA LYS A 156 -11.43 -18.04 4.70
C LYS A 156 -10.45 -19.15 4.27
N LEU A 157 -9.30 -18.77 3.72
CA LEU A 157 -8.26 -19.70 3.26
C LEU A 157 -7.24 -20.01 4.38
N PHE A 158 -7.28 -19.30 5.49
CA PHE A 158 -6.36 -19.53 6.60
C PHE A 158 -6.71 -20.84 7.35
N PRO A 159 -5.75 -21.75 7.52
CA PRO A 159 -5.95 -22.87 8.43
C PRO A 159 -6.25 -22.40 9.86
N LYS A 160 -6.98 -23.18 10.61
CA LYS A 160 -7.29 -22.85 12.00
C LYS A 160 -6.00 -22.78 12.83
N ASP A 161 -5.78 -21.66 13.50
CA ASP A 161 -4.59 -21.34 14.29
C ASP A 161 -3.27 -21.54 13.51
N GLY A 162 -3.37 -21.37 12.17
CA GLY A 162 -2.31 -21.60 11.22
C GLY A 162 -1.19 -20.57 11.29
N LYS A 163 -0.05 -20.92 10.68
CA LYS A 163 1.15 -20.07 10.58
C LYS A 163 1.21 -19.45 9.20
N ILE A 164 1.03 -18.16 9.14
CA ILE A 164 0.94 -17.38 7.90
C ILE A 164 2.24 -16.60 7.71
N LEU A 165 2.94 -16.85 6.62
CA LEU A 165 4.08 -16.04 6.20
C LEU A 165 3.60 -14.90 5.33
N THR A 166 4.13 -13.72 5.54
CA THR A 166 3.91 -12.56 4.67
C THR A 166 5.19 -11.76 4.46
N GLN A 167 5.18 -10.87 3.47
CA GLN A 167 6.33 -10.09 3.05
C GLN A 167 5.89 -8.66 2.71
N CYS A 168 6.77 -7.68 2.96
CA CYS A 168 6.51 -6.27 2.75
C CYS A 168 5.36 -5.75 3.63
N PHE A 169 4.68 -4.71 3.20
CA PHE A 169 3.52 -4.14 3.90
C PHE A 169 2.40 -3.82 2.91
N GLY A 170 1.44 -4.70 2.83
CA GLY A 170 0.23 -4.50 2.02
C GLY A 170 -0.74 -3.47 2.60
N GLU A 171 -0.35 -2.77 3.67
CA GLU A 171 -1.12 -1.74 4.37
C GLU A 171 -2.52 -2.23 4.76
N THR A 172 -3.56 -1.71 4.13
CA THR A 172 -4.96 -1.99 4.49
C THR A 172 -5.27 -3.48 4.53
N ILE A 173 -4.74 -4.27 3.56
CA ILE A 173 -5.03 -5.71 3.51
C ILE A 173 -4.46 -6.47 4.71
N VAL A 174 -3.31 -6.04 5.26
CA VAL A 174 -2.75 -6.68 6.46
C VAL A 174 -3.72 -6.53 7.64
N GLY A 175 -4.22 -5.33 7.88
CA GLY A 175 -5.21 -5.11 8.93
C GLY A 175 -6.53 -5.84 8.69
N MET A 176 -7.02 -5.83 7.45
CA MET A 176 -8.32 -6.43 7.09
C MET A 176 -8.30 -7.95 7.20
N MET A 177 -7.24 -8.63 6.74
CA MET A 177 -7.14 -10.08 6.89
C MET A 177 -7.05 -10.51 8.37
N LEU A 178 -6.35 -9.73 9.19
CA LEU A 178 -6.23 -10.01 10.63
C LEU A 178 -7.54 -9.74 11.37
N ARG A 179 -8.24 -8.64 11.06
CA ARG A 179 -9.57 -8.36 11.60
C ARG A 179 -10.56 -9.46 11.24
N ALA A 180 -10.52 -9.94 9.99
CA ALA A 180 -11.36 -11.05 9.53
C ALA A 180 -11.00 -12.38 10.22
N ALA A 181 -9.71 -12.68 10.41
CA ALA A 181 -9.27 -13.85 11.16
C ALA A 181 -9.82 -13.82 12.60
N ARG A 182 -9.72 -12.67 13.28
CA ARG A 182 -10.31 -12.51 14.62
C ARG A 182 -11.81 -12.68 14.65
N LYS A 183 -12.55 -12.10 13.69
CA LYS A 183 -14.00 -12.25 13.54
C LYS A 183 -14.39 -13.74 13.40
N ASN A 184 -13.53 -14.54 12.76
CA ASN A 184 -13.68 -15.98 12.59
C ASN A 184 -13.13 -16.80 13.79
N ASN A 185 -12.77 -16.16 14.90
CA ASN A 185 -12.13 -16.80 16.06
C ASN A 185 -10.88 -17.63 15.67
N ASN A 186 -10.11 -17.18 14.67
CA ASN A 186 -8.91 -17.84 14.17
C ASN A 186 -7.66 -17.10 14.64
N ASN A 187 -6.91 -17.70 15.58
CA ASN A 187 -5.70 -17.13 16.18
C ASN A 187 -4.46 -17.48 15.36
N VAL A 188 -4.42 -17.06 14.11
CA VAL A 188 -3.26 -17.27 13.24
C VAL A 188 -1.99 -16.63 13.81
N LYS A 189 -0.84 -17.27 13.54
CA LYS A 189 0.48 -16.74 13.86
C LYS A 189 1.10 -16.11 12.62
N ILE A 190 1.63 -14.92 12.75
CA ILE A 190 2.14 -14.15 11.62
C ILE A 190 3.66 -14.17 11.60
N TYR A 191 4.24 -14.63 10.52
CA TYR A 191 5.67 -14.56 10.23
C TYR A 191 5.90 -13.48 9.17
N CYS A 192 6.76 -12.50 9.47
CA CYS A 192 7.04 -11.37 8.61
C CYS A 192 8.49 -11.44 8.12
N ALA A 193 8.72 -11.64 6.82
CA ALA A 193 10.03 -11.42 6.23
C ALA A 193 10.35 -9.91 6.33
N GLU A 194 11.57 -9.57 6.76
CA GLU A 194 11.93 -8.17 7.10
C GLU A 194 11.84 -7.20 5.92
N THR A 195 12.07 -7.68 4.70
CA THR A 195 11.99 -6.93 3.45
C THR A 195 13.06 -5.84 3.33
N ARG A 196 14.34 -6.25 3.20
CA ARG A 196 15.44 -5.32 2.91
C ARG A 196 15.22 -4.61 1.55
N PRO A 197 15.75 -3.37 1.35
CA PRO A 197 16.45 -2.54 2.35
C PRO A 197 15.52 -1.67 3.22
N TYR A 198 14.25 -1.42 2.85
CA TYR A 198 13.32 -0.53 3.59
C TYR A 198 12.72 -1.15 4.85
N LEU A 199 12.80 -2.47 5.03
CA LEU A 199 12.32 -3.20 6.20
C LEU A 199 10.81 -3.04 6.48
N GLN A 200 9.98 -2.96 5.43
CA GLN A 200 8.54 -2.80 5.60
C GLN A 200 7.91 -3.97 6.37
N GLY A 201 8.36 -5.20 6.11
CA GLY A 201 7.89 -6.37 6.84
C GLY A 201 8.23 -6.31 8.32
N ALA A 202 9.50 -5.98 8.64
CA ALA A 202 9.94 -5.87 10.02
C ALA A 202 9.34 -4.68 10.76
N ARG A 203 9.18 -3.52 10.11
CA ARG A 203 8.74 -2.30 10.78
C ARG A 203 7.23 -2.09 10.75
N LEU A 204 6.60 -2.30 9.61
CA LEU A 204 5.22 -1.90 9.40
C LEU A 204 4.25 -3.07 9.58
N THR A 205 4.51 -4.21 8.89
CA THR A 205 3.62 -5.37 8.98
C THR A 205 3.65 -6.00 10.35
N SER A 206 4.84 -6.22 10.92
CA SER A 206 4.94 -6.83 12.24
C SER A 206 4.35 -5.95 13.33
N SER A 207 4.57 -4.63 13.27
CA SER A 207 3.99 -3.69 14.23
C SER A 207 2.47 -3.65 14.12
N CYS A 208 1.92 -3.67 12.90
CA CYS A 208 0.48 -3.71 12.70
C CYS A 208 -0.13 -4.99 13.28
N ALA A 209 0.48 -6.16 13.00
CA ALA A 209 -0.02 -7.44 13.49
C ALA A 209 0.09 -7.55 15.02
N TYR A 210 1.21 -7.12 15.59
CA TYR A 210 1.42 -7.12 17.03
C TYR A 210 0.46 -6.16 17.76
N ASP A 211 0.28 -4.94 17.24
CA ASP A 211 -0.65 -3.94 17.77
C ASP A 211 -2.10 -4.45 17.74
N MET A 212 -2.44 -5.25 16.73
CA MET A 212 -3.72 -5.95 16.67
C MET A 212 -3.78 -7.22 17.54
N GLY A 213 -2.75 -7.53 18.34
CA GLY A 213 -2.72 -8.62 19.32
C GLY A 213 -2.49 -10.02 18.75
N PHE A 214 -1.85 -10.13 17.56
CA PHE A 214 -1.48 -11.42 16.97
C PHE A 214 -0.07 -11.85 17.37
N ASP A 215 0.12 -13.17 17.56
CA ASP A 215 1.45 -13.77 17.73
C ASP A 215 2.28 -13.50 16.46
N THR A 216 3.30 -12.64 16.59
CA THR A 216 4.02 -12.08 15.46
C THR A 216 5.51 -12.33 15.58
N THR A 217 6.11 -12.92 14.55
CA THR A 217 7.54 -13.21 14.47
C THR A 217 8.15 -12.56 13.23
N VAL A 218 9.21 -11.77 13.42
CA VAL A 218 10.01 -11.24 12.32
C VAL A 218 11.13 -12.22 12.00
N ILE A 219 11.39 -12.44 10.71
CA ILE A 219 12.52 -13.19 10.19
C ILE A 219 13.30 -12.33 9.18
N THR A 220 14.59 -12.57 9.03
CA THR A 220 15.35 -11.96 7.94
C THR A 220 15.00 -12.64 6.60
N ASP A 221 15.19 -11.93 5.49
CA ASP A 221 14.77 -12.41 4.15
C ASP A 221 15.44 -13.74 3.76
N ASN A 222 16.65 -13.99 4.24
CA ASN A 222 17.38 -15.25 4.00
C ASN A 222 16.95 -16.42 4.91
N MET A 223 16.06 -16.19 5.90
CA MET A 223 15.55 -17.26 6.78
C MET A 223 14.28 -17.93 6.26
N VAL A 224 13.74 -17.50 5.13
CA VAL A 224 12.43 -17.97 4.64
C VAL A 224 12.38 -19.47 4.46
N ALA A 225 13.36 -20.08 3.78
CA ALA A 225 13.39 -21.52 3.54
C ALA A 225 13.46 -22.33 4.86
N TYR A 226 14.32 -21.89 5.79
CA TYR A 226 14.41 -22.48 7.14
C TYR A 226 13.06 -22.39 7.87
N THR A 227 12.45 -21.22 7.83
CA THR A 227 11.18 -20.96 8.53
C THR A 227 10.05 -21.82 7.94
N MET A 228 9.93 -21.89 6.63
CA MET A 228 8.94 -22.74 5.95
C MET A 228 9.05 -24.19 6.39
N LYS A 229 10.28 -24.72 6.42
CA LYS A 229 10.55 -26.12 6.78
C LYS A 229 10.39 -26.37 8.28
N GLU A 230 11.13 -25.63 9.12
CA GLU A 230 11.26 -25.95 10.55
C GLU A 230 10.09 -25.42 11.39
N LYS A 231 9.48 -24.29 10.99
CA LYS A 231 8.30 -23.76 11.66
C LYS A 231 7.00 -24.28 11.07
N LYS A 232 7.08 -25.04 9.95
CA LYS A 232 5.91 -25.59 9.25
C LYS A 232 4.90 -24.49 8.95
N ILE A 233 5.29 -23.58 8.05
CA ILE A 233 4.40 -22.52 7.57
C ILE A 233 3.28 -23.17 6.76
N ASP A 234 2.05 -22.77 7.03
CA ASP A 234 0.86 -23.34 6.40
C ASP A 234 0.44 -22.60 5.13
N LEU A 235 0.74 -21.29 5.04
CA LEU A 235 0.32 -20.46 3.94
C LEU A 235 1.26 -19.26 3.78
N PHE A 236 1.59 -18.90 2.54
CA PHE A 236 2.20 -17.62 2.19
C PHE A 236 1.18 -16.70 1.55
N THR A 237 1.18 -15.42 1.94
CA THR A 237 0.37 -14.39 1.31
C THR A 237 1.13 -13.08 1.18
N SER A 238 0.90 -12.36 0.09
CA SER A 238 1.37 -10.99 -0.11
C SER A 238 0.31 -10.16 -0.82
N ALA A 239 0.43 -8.84 -0.72
CA ALA A 239 -0.21 -7.96 -1.69
C ALA A 239 0.53 -8.01 -3.04
N ALA A 240 0.02 -7.30 -4.03
CA ALA A 240 0.73 -7.01 -5.27
C ALA A 240 0.63 -5.51 -5.58
N ASP A 241 1.73 -4.94 -6.05
CA ASP A 241 1.76 -3.56 -6.57
C ASP A 241 1.12 -3.51 -7.96
N THR A 242 1.23 -4.59 -8.72
CA THR A 242 0.58 -4.77 -10.04
C THR A 242 0.13 -6.22 -10.18
N ILE A 243 -1.08 -6.42 -10.70
CA ILE A 243 -1.62 -7.72 -11.10
C ILE A 243 -2.01 -7.61 -12.57
N ALA A 244 -1.23 -8.20 -13.45
CA ALA A 244 -1.51 -8.23 -14.88
C ALA A 244 -2.63 -9.23 -15.21
N ARG A 245 -3.31 -9.01 -16.35
CA ARG A 245 -4.45 -9.84 -16.78
C ARG A 245 -4.06 -11.27 -17.19
N ASP A 246 -2.78 -11.49 -17.49
CA ASP A 246 -2.22 -12.83 -17.74
C ASP A 246 -1.83 -13.59 -16.46
N GLY A 247 -2.02 -12.98 -15.29
CA GLY A 247 -1.76 -13.56 -13.98
C GLY A 247 -0.36 -13.34 -13.42
N HIS A 248 0.54 -12.69 -14.16
CA HIS A 248 1.80 -12.23 -13.59
C HIS A 248 1.55 -11.11 -12.58
N ILE A 249 2.31 -11.12 -11.51
CA ILE A 249 2.26 -10.02 -10.53
C ILE A 249 3.64 -9.39 -10.37
N ALA A 250 3.66 -8.08 -10.10
CA ALA A 250 4.82 -7.41 -9.54
C ALA A 250 4.55 -7.07 -8.08
N ASN A 251 5.48 -7.38 -7.22
CA ASN A 251 5.45 -7.00 -5.82
C ASN A 251 6.87 -6.73 -5.32
N LYS A 252 6.99 -6.24 -4.09
CA LYS A 252 8.27 -5.89 -3.48
C LYS A 252 9.30 -7.00 -3.68
N ILE A 253 10.54 -6.59 -4.05
CA ILE A 253 11.67 -7.51 -4.25
C ILE A 253 11.76 -8.54 -3.13
N GLY A 254 11.94 -9.82 -3.51
CA GLY A 254 11.93 -10.98 -2.63
C GLY A 254 10.63 -11.79 -2.67
N THR A 255 9.54 -11.24 -3.23
CA THR A 255 8.27 -11.98 -3.38
C THR A 255 8.43 -13.19 -4.27
N TYR A 256 9.11 -13.05 -5.41
CA TYR A 256 9.39 -14.15 -6.33
C TYR A 256 10.21 -15.26 -5.69
N GLN A 257 11.27 -14.90 -4.95
CA GLN A 257 12.07 -15.87 -4.16
C GLN A 257 11.19 -16.67 -3.20
N ILE A 258 10.29 -15.98 -2.45
CA ILE A 258 9.41 -16.66 -1.49
C ILE A 258 8.41 -17.55 -2.20
N ALA A 259 7.87 -17.13 -3.35
CA ALA A 259 6.95 -17.92 -4.16
C ALA A 259 7.60 -19.22 -4.68
N ILE A 260 8.86 -19.18 -5.11
CA ILE A 260 9.64 -20.37 -5.50
C ILE A 260 9.77 -21.33 -4.31
N LEU A 261 10.12 -20.81 -3.14
CA LEU A 261 10.24 -21.61 -1.92
C LEU A 261 8.90 -22.19 -1.48
N ALA A 262 7.83 -21.43 -1.54
CA ALA A 262 6.47 -21.90 -1.25
C ALA A 262 6.09 -23.07 -2.16
N LYS A 263 6.36 -22.97 -3.46
CA LYS A 263 6.15 -24.06 -4.42
C LYS A 263 6.98 -25.29 -4.09
N TYR A 264 8.27 -25.10 -3.76
CA TYR A 264 9.17 -26.20 -3.39
C TYR A 264 8.71 -26.96 -2.14
N PHE A 265 8.19 -26.26 -1.13
CA PHE A 265 7.68 -26.86 0.11
C PHE A 265 6.19 -27.23 0.05
N ASN A 266 5.52 -27.11 -1.10
CA ASN A 266 4.08 -27.33 -1.27
C ASN A 266 3.22 -26.48 -0.30
N ILE A 267 3.65 -25.25 -0.03
CA ILE A 267 2.91 -24.25 0.75
C ILE A 267 2.07 -23.40 -0.22
N PRO A 268 0.75 -23.28 -0.02
CA PRO A 268 -0.06 -22.48 -0.91
C PRO A 268 0.29 -20.99 -0.80
N TYR A 269 0.38 -20.34 -1.96
CA TYR A 269 0.60 -18.90 -2.07
C TYR A 269 -0.62 -18.20 -2.64
N TYR A 270 -1.17 -17.26 -1.87
CA TYR A 270 -2.28 -16.41 -2.28
C TYR A 270 -1.87 -14.95 -2.33
N VAL A 271 -2.13 -14.33 -3.48
CA VAL A 271 -1.88 -12.91 -3.73
C VAL A 271 -3.17 -12.14 -3.49
N THR A 272 -3.07 -10.96 -2.88
CA THR A 272 -4.23 -10.09 -2.63
C THR A 272 -4.12 -8.81 -3.43
N GLY A 273 -5.20 -8.37 -4.02
CA GLY A 273 -5.28 -7.10 -4.73
C GLY A 273 -6.40 -7.05 -5.76
N ILE A 274 -6.48 -5.90 -6.40
CA ILE A 274 -7.41 -5.67 -7.51
C ILE A 274 -6.61 -5.72 -8.82
N PRO A 275 -6.97 -6.55 -9.80
CA PRO A 275 -6.27 -6.63 -11.08
C PRO A 275 -6.26 -5.29 -11.82
N ASP A 276 -5.13 -5.00 -12.47
CA ASP A 276 -4.94 -3.76 -13.22
C ASP A 276 -5.49 -3.91 -14.65
N LYS A 277 -6.45 -3.05 -14.99
CA LYS A 277 -7.14 -3.09 -16.28
C LYS A 277 -6.21 -2.87 -17.47
N ASP A 278 -5.25 -1.95 -17.30
CA ASP A 278 -4.34 -1.48 -18.37
C ASP A 278 -3.09 -2.36 -18.48
N LYS A 279 -2.93 -3.40 -17.64
CA LYS A 279 -1.81 -4.34 -17.67
C LYS A 279 -2.24 -5.66 -18.29
N MET A 280 -2.10 -5.78 -19.59
CA MET A 280 -2.56 -6.97 -20.34
C MET A 280 -1.68 -8.18 -20.05
N SER A 281 -0.37 -7.97 -19.88
CA SER A 281 0.60 -9.03 -19.68
C SER A 281 1.83 -8.57 -18.88
N VAL A 282 2.73 -9.50 -18.61
CA VAL A 282 4.05 -9.23 -18.02
C VAL A 282 4.83 -8.14 -18.76
N ASN A 283 4.65 -7.98 -20.05
CA ASN A 283 5.37 -6.98 -20.86
C ASN A 283 4.97 -5.53 -20.51
N ASP A 284 3.82 -5.34 -19.89
CA ASP A 284 3.35 -4.02 -19.44
C ASP A 284 3.88 -3.64 -18.05
N ILE A 285 4.62 -4.54 -17.39
CA ILE A 285 5.17 -4.33 -16.06
C ILE A 285 6.58 -3.74 -16.18
N ILE A 286 6.77 -2.55 -15.64
CA ILE A 286 8.08 -1.89 -15.62
C ILE A 286 8.60 -1.92 -14.17
N ILE A 287 9.79 -2.47 -13.97
CA ILE A 287 10.45 -2.51 -12.66
C ILE A 287 11.25 -1.23 -12.45
N GLU A 288 10.94 -0.54 -11.34
CA GLU A 288 11.68 0.65 -10.90
C GLU A 288 13.01 0.25 -10.25
N GLU A 289 14.11 0.79 -10.77
CA GLU A 289 15.41 0.74 -10.10
C GLU A 289 15.51 1.89 -9.10
N ARG A 290 16.05 1.61 -7.92
CA ARG A 290 16.26 2.58 -6.85
C ARG A 290 17.73 2.75 -6.51
N ASP A 291 18.02 3.72 -5.61
CA ASP A 291 19.37 4.02 -5.20
C ASP A 291 20.05 2.78 -4.59
N PRO A 292 21.07 2.21 -5.26
CA PRO A 292 21.78 1.03 -4.78
C PRO A 292 22.55 1.27 -3.48
N GLN A 293 22.83 2.53 -3.08
CA GLN A 293 23.47 2.86 -1.81
C GLN A 293 22.66 2.35 -0.61
N MET A 294 21.35 2.23 -0.76
CA MET A 294 20.48 1.65 0.29
C MET A 294 20.77 0.17 0.58
N VAL A 295 21.32 -0.57 -0.39
CA VAL A 295 21.76 -1.96 -0.21
C VAL A 295 23.11 -2.02 0.50
N LEU A 296 24.00 -1.07 0.21
CA LEU A 296 25.36 -1.01 0.72
C LEU A 296 25.45 -0.47 2.16
N SER A 297 24.34 -0.01 2.72
CA SER A 297 24.29 0.54 4.07
C SER A 297 23.12 0.00 4.88
N TYR A 298 23.24 0.08 6.19
CA TYR A 298 22.17 -0.22 7.12
C TYR A 298 22.17 0.79 8.27
N ARG A 299 21.07 1.47 8.49
CA ARG A 299 20.94 2.53 9.52
C ARG A 299 22.02 3.62 9.42
N GLY A 300 22.36 4.01 8.21
CA GLY A 300 23.40 5.01 7.94
C GLY A 300 24.84 4.48 8.08
N ILE A 301 25.03 3.22 8.46
CA ILE A 301 26.35 2.58 8.54
C ILE A 301 26.62 1.86 7.24
N LYS A 302 27.74 2.17 6.60
CA LYS A 302 28.20 1.48 5.41
C LYS A 302 28.69 0.07 5.76
N ASN A 303 28.23 -0.93 4.99
CA ASN A 303 28.53 -2.34 5.26
C ASN A 303 29.60 -2.93 4.32
N THR A 304 30.12 -2.13 3.37
CA THR A 304 31.04 -2.59 2.34
C THR A 304 32.22 -1.63 2.20
N LEU A 305 33.30 -2.10 1.57
CA LEU A 305 34.39 -1.23 1.15
C LEU A 305 33.94 -0.28 0.03
N ASP A 306 34.68 0.82 -0.14
CA ASP A 306 34.49 1.75 -1.25
C ASP A 306 34.72 1.04 -2.59
N GLY A 307 33.90 1.36 -3.59
CA GLY A 307 33.96 0.74 -4.91
C GLY A 307 33.13 -0.56 -5.07
N VAL A 308 32.61 -1.16 -4.00
CA VAL A 308 31.66 -2.26 -4.10
C VAL A 308 30.36 -1.76 -4.72
N LYS A 309 29.86 -2.46 -5.75
CA LYS A 309 28.63 -2.13 -6.48
C LYS A 309 27.43 -2.86 -5.89
N ALA A 310 26.24 -2.30 -6.06
CA ALA A 310 24.98 -2.93 -5.73
C ALA A 310 23.93 -2.71 -6.85
N ILE A 311 22.88 -3.49 -6.82
CA ILE A 311 21.67 -3.29 -7.60
C ILE A 311 20.49 -3.21 -6.63
N TYR A 312 19.46 -2.44 -6.97
CA TYR A 312 18.24 -2.38 -6.17
C TYR A 312 17.00 -2.25 -7.06
N PRO A 313 16.54 -3.36 -7.70
CA PRO A 313 15.21 -3.40 -8.26
C PRO A 313 14.17 -3.31 -7.12
N SER A 314 13.19 -2.43 -7.25
CA SER A 314 12.16 -2.23 -6.20
C SER A 314 11.22 -3.40 -6.06
N PHE A 315 10.97 -4.10 -7.16
CA PHE A 315 10.00 -5.18 -7.29
C PHE A 315 10.62 -6.34 -8.05
N ASP A 316 10.02 -7.51 -7.90
CA ASP A 316 10.24 -8.67 -8.77
C ASP A 316 8.91 -9.15 -9.36
N ILE A 317 9.00 -9.94 -10.42
CA ILE A 317 7.83 -10.46 -11.13
C ILE A 317 7.67 -11.93 -10.80
N THR A 318 6.50 -12.30 -10.26
CA THR A 318 6.14 -13.68 -9.98
C THR A 318 5.20 -14.20 -11.09
N PRO A 319 5.57 -15.30 -11.76
CA PRO A 319 4.73 -15.91 -12.78
C PRO A 319 3.52 -16.64 -12.16
N PRO A 320 2.40 -16.76 -12.91
CA PRO A 320 1.16 -17.36 -12.43
C PRO A 320 1.28 -18.82 -11.97
N ASP A 321 2.26 -19.58 -12.48
CA ASP A 321 2.48 -20.99 -12.11
C ASP A 321 2.95 -21.17 -10.65
N LEU A 322 3.41 -20.12 -9.99
CA LEU A 322 3.81 -20.11 -8.60
C LEU A 322 2.70 -19.63 -7.65
N ILE A 323 1.55 -19.20 -8.19
CA ILE A 323 0.46 -18.56 -7.44
C ILE A 323 -0.74 -19.50 -7.42
N ASN A 324 -1.18 -19.90 -6.23
CA ASN A 324 -2.36 -20.78 -6.07
C ASN A 324 -3.68 -20.02 -6.28
N GLY A 325 -3.71 -18.72 -6.04
CA GLY A 325 -4.89 -17.91 -6.31
C GLY A 325 -4.66 -16.42 -6.06
N ILE A 326 -5.40 -15.61 -6.79
CA ILE A 326 -5.49 -14.16 -6.61
C ILE A 326 -6.80 -13.85 -5.93
N VAL A 327 -6.70 -13.31 -4.72
CA VAL A 327 -7.84 -12.97 -3.85
C VAL A 327 -8.24 -11.53 -4.10
N THR A 328 -9.45 -11.36 -4.56
CA THR A 328 -10.03 -10.06 -4.92
C THR A 328 -11.30 -9.76 -4.11
N ASP A 329 -11.92 -8.62 -4.32
CA ASP A 329 -13.24 -8.29 -3.76
C ASP A 329 -14.40 -9.12 -4.36
N LYS A 330 -14.18 -9.78 -5.51
CA LYS A 330 -15.17 -10.64 -6.15
C LYS A 330 -14.97 -12.14 -5.87
N GLY A 331 -13.91 -12.49 -5.14
CA GLY A 331 -13.57 -13.87 -4.81
C GLY A 331 -12.11 -14.22 -5.14
N VAL A 332 -11.85 -15.51 -5.19
CA VAL A 332 -10.53 -16.08 -5.47
C VAL A 332 -10.52 -16.61 -6.90
N TYR A 333 -9.55 -16.14 -7.70
CA TYR A 333 -9.34 -16.58 -9.08
C TYR A 333 -8.06 -17.40 -9.17
N GLU A 334 -8.04 -18.44 -9.98
CA GLU A 334 -6.79 -19.02 -10.43
C GLU A 334 -5.96 -17.94 -11.13
N ALA A 335 -4.64 -17.90 -10.88
CA ALA A 335 -3.82 -16.80 -11.38
C ALA A 335 -3.92 -16.63 -12.91
N LYS A 336 -3.90 -17.74 -13.66
CA LYS A 336 -4.04 -17.73 -15.13
C LYS A 336 -5.44 -17.30 -15.63
N GLN A 337 -6.43 -17.30 -14.75
CA GLN A 337 -7.83 -16.95 -15.07
C GLN A 337 -8.23 -15.60 -14.48
N VAL A 338 -7.29 -14.84 -13.89
CA VAL A 338 -7.59 -13.56 -13.23
C VAL A 338 -8.24 -12.53 -14.15
N ASN A 339 -8.06 -12.66 -15.46
CA ASN A 339 -8.76 -11.83 -16.45
C ASN A 339 -10.29 -11.93 -16.36
N ASP A 340 -10.82 -13.02 -15.81
CA ASP A 340 -12.25 -13.21 -15.60
C ASP A 340 -12.84 -12.25 -14.55
N TYR A 341 -11.99 -11.64 -13.74
CA TYR A 341 -12.37 -10.56 -12.82
C TYR A 341 -13.14 -9.44 -13.53
N PHE A 342 -12.79 -9.12 -14.77
CA PHE A 342 -13.37 -8.01 -15.53
C PHE A 342 -14.73 -8.35 -16.18
N LYS A 343 -15.14 -9.62 -16.22
CA LYS A 343 -16.44 -10.04 -16.80
C LYS A 343 -17.67 -9.56 -15.98
N GLY A 344 -17.50 -9.27 -14.70
CA GLY A 344 -18.58 -8.87 -13.79
C GLY A 344 -18.75 -7.36 -13.59
N GLY A 345 -18.26 -6.52 -14.51
CA GLY A 345 -18.22 -5.06 -14.35
C GLY A 345 -17.08 -4.59 -13.44
N GLU A 346 -16.83 -3.31 -13.43
CA GLU A 346 -15.74 -2.70 -12.63
C GLU A 346 -16.34 -1.96 -11.43
N ARG A 347 -15.65 -2.04 -10.28
CA ARG A 347 -15.89 -1.17 -9.14
C ARG A 347 -14.86 -0.05 -9.13
N GLN A 348 -15.30 1.16 -8.82
CA GLN A 348 -14.36 2.26 -8.59
C GLN A 348 -13.60 2.00 -7.29
N PHE A 349 -12.28 1.95 -7.38
CA PHE A 349 -11.39 1.69 -6.24
C PHE A 349 -10.79 3.00 -5.69
N TYR A 350 -10.40 3.92 -6.58
CA TYR A 350 -9.86 5.25 -6.26
C TYR A 350 -10.85 6.36 -6.53
#